data_46f3408231403b9e6a6c8d775b61d2ca
#
_entry.id   46f3408231403b9e6a6c8d775b61d2ca
#
_cell.length_a   1.000
_cell.length_b   1.000
_cell.length_c   1.000
_cell.angle_alpha   90.00
_cell.angle_beta   90.00
_cell.angle_gamma   90.00
#
_symmetry.space_group_name_H-M   'P 1'
#
loop_
_entity.id
_entity.type
_entity.pdbx_description
1 polymer ?
#
loop_
_entity_poly.entity_id
_entity_poly.type
_entity_poly.pdbx_seq_one_letter_code
_entity_poly.pdbx_strand_id
1 'polypeptide(L)'
;MAEHSIGKITQIIGAVLDIKFADGNLPEINDAIRITRKDGSTLVVEVAQHLGDDTVRCISMGPTDGLVRGMEAIATGGPITVPVGEKTLGRIFNVLGEAIDNKEAPQAEEHLPIHRKPPAFEDLSDEQEILETGIKVVDLLCPYQKGGKIGLFGGAGVGKTVLIQELIRNIATEHGGYSVFTGVGERTREGNDLYTEMSESGVINKTTMVFGQMNEPPGSRMRVGLTGLTMAEHFRDTGKDVLLFIDNIFRFTQAGSEVSALLGRVPSAVGYQPTLQTEMGALQERITSTKTGSITSVQAVYVPADDLTDPAPATTFTHLDATTVLSRSIVELGIYPAVDPLESTSRMLDPHIVGEEH
;
A
#
# COMPACT_ATOMS: atom_id res chain seq x y z
N MET A 1 11.77 28.86 13.03
CA MET A 1 12.31 27.70 12.27
C MET A 1 12.70 26.71 13.35
N ALA A 2 12.06 25.53 13.39
CA ALA A 2 12.50 24.50 14.32
C ALA A 2 13.94 24.14 13.96
N GLU A 3 14.84 24.17 14.92
CA GLU A 3 16.20 23.70 14.72
C GLU A 3 16.12 22.21 14.38
N HIS A 4 16.40 21.88 13.12
CA HIS A 4 16.51 20.48 12.72
C HIS A 4 17.74 19.88 13.40
N SER A 5 17.54 18.80 14.18
CA SER A 5 18.67 18.12 14.79
C SER A 5 19.52 17.42 13.71
N ILE A 6 20.84 17.54 13.86
CA ILE A 6 21.80 16.94 12.94
C ILE A 6 22.49 15.78 13.64
N GLY A 7 22.42 14.62 13.03
CA GLY A 7 23.12 13.41 13.46
C GLY A 7 24.24 13.03 12.50
N LYS A 8 24.97 12.00 12.86
CA LYS A 8 26.04 11.41 12.04
C LYS A 8 25.87 9.90 11.93
N ILE A 9 26.06 9.36 10.73
CA ILE A 9 26.04 7.92 10.48
C ILE A 9 27.19 7.28 11.26
N THR A 10 26.86 6.29 12.08
CA THR A 10 27.83 5.51 12.85
C THR A 10 28.03 4.10 12.29
N GLN A 11 26.99 3.53 11.69
CA GLN A 11 27.03 2.18 11.14
C GLN A 11 26.10 2.05 9.93
N ILE A 12 26.48 1.21 8.96
CA ILE A 12 25.68 0.87 7.80
C ILE A 12 25.65 -0.66 7.67
N ILE A 13 24.47 -1.26 7.68
CA ILE A 13 24.26 -2.71 7.55
C ILE A 13 23.21 -2.93 6.45
N GLY A 14 23.63 -3.03 5.19
CA GLY A 14 22.70 -3.15 4.08
C GLY A 14 21.73 -1.96 4.02
N ALA A 15 20.45 -2.23 4.11
CA ALA A 15 19.38 -1.22 4.09
C ALA A 15 19.09 -0.58 5.48
N VAL A 16 19.90 -0.85 6.49
CA VAL A 16 19.75 -0.33 7.85
C VAL A 16 20.94 0.54 8.20
N LEU A 17 20.67 1.67 8.86
CA LEU A 17 21.65 2.66 9.28
C LEU A 17 21.50 2.97 10.76
N ASP A 18 22.63 3.13 11.46
CA ASP A 18 22.65 3.70 12.80
C ASP A 18 23.15 5.13 12.73
N ILE A 19 22.43 6.05 13.37
CA ILE A 19 22.70 7.48 13.36
C ILE A 19 22.72 7.97 14.79
N LYS A 20 23.80 8.63 15.17
CA LYS A 20 23.98 9.24 16.49
C LYS A 20 23.68 10.73 16.43
N PHE A 21 22.84 11.20 17.35
CA PHE A 21 22.50 12.62 17.51
C PHE A 21 23.17 13.20 18.75
N ALA A 22 23.09 14.51 18.91
CA ALA A 22 23.51 15.17 20.16
C ALA A 22 22.50 14.92 21.27
N ASP A 23 22.96 14.98 22.50
CA ASP A 23 22.19 14.71 23.72
C ASP A 23 20.81 15.39 23.72
N GLY A 24 19.76 14.59 23.91
CA GLY A 24 18.38 15.06 24.07
C GLY A 24 17.64 15.46 22.79
N ASN A 25 18.23 15.31 21.60
CA ASN A 25 17.64 15.71 20.31
C ASN A 25 17.34 14.52 19.38
N LEU A 26 16.89 13.41 19.94
CA LEU A 26 16.56 12.23 19.17
C LEU A 26 15.25 12.43 18.38
N PRO A 27 15.22 12.09 17.07
CA PRO A 27 13.98 11.96 16.33
C PRO A 27 13.12 10.81 16.88
N GLU A 28 11.83 10.95 16.73
CA GLU A 28 10.87 9.93 17.16
C GLU A 28 10.82 8.73 16.21
N ILE A 29 10.22 7.64 16.67
CA ILE A 29 9.95 6.47 15.83
C ILE A 29 9.05 6.89 14.65
N ASN A 30 9.36 6.41 13.46
CA ASN A 30 8.76 6.75 12.17
C ASN A 30 9.14 8.13 11.61
N ASP A 31 9.93 8.92 12.29
CA ASP A 31 10.42 10.17 11.72
C ASP A 31 11.34 9.93 10.53
N ALA A 32 11.26 10.82 9.56
CA ALA A 32 12.12 10.84 8.40
C ALA A 32 13.41 11.61 8.68
N ILE A 33 14.52 11.07 8.21
CA ILE A 33 15.84 11.68 8.27
C ILE A 33 16.37 11.77 6.85
N ARG A 34 16.94 12.93 6.51
CA ARG A 34 17.50 13.20 5.18
C ARG A 34 19.02 13.18 5.19
N ILE A 35 19.60 12.46 4.26
CA ILE A 35 21.06 12.35 4.06
C ILE A 35 21.37 12.83 2.65
N THR A 36 22.27 13.82 2.53
CA THR A 36 22.74 14.29 1.23
C THR A 36 24.04 13.58 0.88
N ARG A 37 24.07 12.91 -0.27
CA ARG A 37 25.25 12.22 -0.78
C ARG A 37 26.22 13.20 -1.42
N LYS A 38 27.44 12.74 -1.68
CA LYS A 38 28.51 13.53 -2.31
C LYS A 38 28.16 14.05 -3.70
N ASP A 39 27.32 13.32 -4.43
CA ASP A 39 26.81 13.71 -5.75
C ASP A 39 25.63 14.71 -5.70
N GLY A 40 25.22 15.11 -4.51
CA GLY A 40 24.09 16.02 -4.28
C GLY A 40 22.73 15.32 -4.22
N SER A 41 22.64 14.01 -4.46
CA SER A 41 21.39 13.26 -4.32
C SER A 41 21.01 13.11 -2.86
N THR A 42 19.72 13.02 -2.60
CA THR A 42 19.17 12.89 -1.25
C THR A 42 18.65 11.49 -1.02
N LEU A 43 19.00 10.92 0.13
CA LEU A 43 18.42 9.67 0.63
C LEU A 43 17.55 9.98 1.85
N VAL A 44 16.38 9.38 1.91
CA VAL A 44 15.50 9.41 3.08
C VAL A 44 15.56 8.07 3.80
N VAL A 45 15.74 8.13 5.10
CA VAL A 45 15.66 6.97 6.00
C VAL A 45 14.62 7.23 7.08
N GLU A 46 14.02 6.17 7.61
CA GLU A 46 12.97 6.25 8.63
C GLU A 46 13.44 5.62 9.93
N VAL A 47 13.22 6.29 11.04
CA VAL A 47 13.57 5.78 12.37
C VAL A 47 12.73 4.57 12.74
N ALA A 48 13.37 3.44 13.00
CA ALA A 48 12.71 2.18 13.38
C ALA A 48 12.88 1.84 14.86
N GLN A 49 14.02 2.19 15.46
CA GLN A 49 14.34 1.87 16.86
C GLN A 49 15.22 2.93 17.49
N HIS A 50 15.06 3.11 18.80
CA HIS A 50 16.04 3.80 19.67
C HIS A 50 16.96 2.75 20.31
N LEU A 51 18.26 2.88 20.11
CA LEU A 51 19.25 1.91 20.58
C LEU A 51 19.84 2.30 21.95
N GLY A 52 19.56 3.50 22.45
CA GLY A 52 20.28 4.12 23.57
C GLY A 52 21.53 4.88 23.10
N ASP A 53 22.19 5.56 24.03
CA ASP A 53 23.38 6.39 23.73
C ASP A 53 23.17 7.36 22.57
N ASP A 54 22.00 8.03 22.57
CA ASP A 54 21.56 8.99 21.54
C ASP A 54 21.64 8.47 20.10
N THR A 55 21.51 7.16 19.92
CA THR A 55 21.58 6.48 18.63
C THR A 55 20.22 5.93 18.23
N VAL A 56 19.85 6.17 16.98
CA VAL A 56 18.66 5.61 16.36
C VAL A 56 19.04 4.65 15.23
N ARG A 57 18.28 3.59 15.09
CA ARG A 57 18.38 2.66 13.97
C ARG A 57 17.30 2.95 12.98
N CYS A 58 17.69 3.13 11.70
CA CYS A 58 16.82 3.57 10.62
C CYS A 58 16.80 2.57 9.49
N ILE A 59 15.68 2.52 8.78
CA ILE A 59 15.51 1.79 7.52
C ILE A 59 15.57 2.76 6.34
N SER A 60 16.31 2.36 5.32
CA SER A 60 16.51 3.19 4.13
C SER A 60 15.35 3.03 3.13
N MET A 61 14.91 4.16 2.56
CA MET A 61 13.91 4.19 1.48
C MET A 61 14.55 4.13 0.09
N GLY A 62 15.88 4.10 0.00
CA GLY A 62 16.63 4.02 -1.23
C GLY A 62 17.91 3.22 -1.05
N PRO A 63 18.70 3.01 -2.12
CA PRO A 63 20.00 2.35 -2.04
C PRO A 63 20.95 3.07 -1.09
N THR A 64 21.70 2.31 -0.29
CA THR A 64 22.68 2.85 0.67
C THR A 64 24.10 3.00 0.07
N ASP A 65 24.25 2.72 -1.21
CA ASP A 65 25.53 2.82 -1.90
C ASP A 65 26.11 4.24 -1.80
N GLY A 66 27.41 4.31 -1.56
CA GLY A 66 28.13 5.56 -1.44
C GLY A 66 28.00 6.26 -0.09
N LEU A 67 27.25 5.72 0.85
CA LEU A 67 27.21 6.23 2.22
C LEU A 67 28.46 5.79 2.98
N VAL A 68 28.94 6.68 3.84
CA VAL A 68 30.10 6.41 4.73
C VAL A 68 29.81 6.89 6.15
N ARG A 69 30.51 6.32 7.12
CA ARG A 69 30.46 6.78 8.51
C ARG A 69 30.85 8.25 8.60
N GLY A 70 30.20 8.97 9.49
CA GLY A 70 30.46 10.38 9.73
C GLY A 70 29.70 11.33 8.82
N MET A 71 28.99 10.84 7.80
CA MET A 71 28.09 11.68 7.00
C MET A 71 26.98 12.25 7.85
N GLU A 72 26.62 13.50 7.59
CA GLU A 72 25.54 14.19 8.27
C GLU A 72 24.17 13.66 7.85
N ALA A 73 23.29 13.57 8.84
CA ALA A 73 21.91 13.15 8.70
C ALA A 73 21.01 14.15 9.41
N ILE A 74 20.09 14.76 8.66
CA ILE A 74 19.25 15.85 9.14
C ILE A 74 17.86 15.33 9.44
N ALA A 75 17.42 15.37 10.69
CA ALA A 75 16.07 15.05 11.08
C ALA A 75 15.09 16.08 10.50
N THR A 76 13.98 15.59 9.90
CA THR A 76 12.99 16.48 9.27
C THR A 76 11.94 17.02 10.25
N GLY A 77 11.92 16.48 11.49
CA GLY A 77 10.95 16.84 12.52
C GLY A 77 9.60 16.15 12.42
N GLY A 78 9.46 15.14 11.56
CA GLY A 78 8.23 14.36 11.42
C GLY A 78 8.39 13.19 10.46
N PRO A 79 7.33 12.38 10.28
CA PRO A 79 7.34 11.25 9.36
C PRO A 79 7.41 11.68 7.89
N ILE A 80 7.59 10.71 7.00
CA ILE A 80 7.50 10.92 5.55
C ILE A 80 6.13 11.51 5.22
N THR A 81 6.11 12.62 4.50
CA THR A 81 4.90 13.26 3.99
C THR A 81 4.83 13.14 2.47
N VAL A 82 3.63 12.95 1.95
CA VAL A 82 3.40 12.75 0.51
C VAL A 82 2.31 13.70 0.01
N PRO A 83 2.38 14.13 -1.27
CA PRO A 83 1.36 14.99 -1.84
C PRO A 83 0.03 14.26 -1.94
N VAL A 84 -1.06 14.98 -1.71
CA VAL A 84 -2.43 14.46 -1.79
C VAL A 84 -3.32 15.42 -2.59
N GLY A 85 -4.49 14.93 -3.01
CA GLY A 85 -5.48 15.71 -3.70
C GLY A 85 -5.54 15.49 -5.20
N GLU A 86 -6.37 16.24 -5.89
CA GLU A 86 -6.66 16.04 -7.31
C GLU A 86 -5.44 16.26 -8.23
N LYS A 87 -4.43 16.98 -7.77
CA LYS A 87 -3.17 17.18 -8.52
C LYS A 87 -2.34 15.89 -8.64
N THR A 88 -2.65 14.87 -7.87
CA THR A 88 -2.00 13.55 -7.97
C THR A 88 -2.64 12.65 -9.02
N LEU A 89 -3.85 12.96 -9.49
CA LEU A 89 -4.55 12.17 -10.50
C LEU A 89 -3.81 12.16 -11.84
N GLY A 90 -3.73 11.01 -12.45
CA GLY A 90 -3.00 10.81 -13.70
C GLY A 90 -1.48 10.75 -13.55
N ARG A 91 -0.97 10.69 -12.32
CA ARG A 91 0.44 10.78 -12.00
C ARG A 91 0.95 9.47 -11.35
N ILE A 92 2.26 9.27 -11.45
CA ILE A 92 2.94 8.11 -10.86
C ILE A 92 3.97 8.62 -9.85
N PHE A 93 3.94 8.03 -8.66
CA PHE A 93 4.79 8.40 -7.53
C PHE A 93 5.60 7.20 -7.00
N ASN A 94 6.70 7.51 -6.32
CA ASN A 94 7.43 6.56 -5.49
C ASN A 94 6.94 6.60 -4.02
N VAL A 95 7.60 5.86 -3.14
CA VAL A 95 7.27 5.80 -1.70
C VAL A 95 7.33 7.17 -1.01
N LEU A 96 8.17 8.06 -1.48
CA LEU A 96 8.33 9.42 -0.92
C LEU A 96 7.33 10.44 -1.49
N GLY A 97 6.44 10.01 -2.41
CA GLY A 97 5.54 10.91 -3.11
C GLY A 97 6.23 11.77 -4.16
N GLU A 98 7.42 11.38 -4.61
CA GLU A 98 8.11 12.03 -5.73
C GLU A 98 7.56 11.48 -7.04
N ALA A 99 7.30 12.38 -8.00
CA ALA A 99 6.81 11.98 -9.32
C ALA A 99 7.91 11.24 -10.10
N ILE A 100 7.58 10.07 -10.66
CA ILE A 100 8.47 9.22 -11.43
C ILE A 100 8.00 9.04 -12.88
N ASP A 101 7.08 9.86 -13.33
CA ASP A 101 6.48 9.83 -14.66
C ASP A 101 7.15 10.79 -15.66
N ASN A 102 8.37 11.27 -15.35
CA ASN A 102 9.14 12.24 -16.14
C ASN A 102 8.43 13.58 -16.39
N LYS A 103 7.46 13.92 -15.56
CA LYS A 103 6.77 15.22 -15.56
C LYS A 103 7.21 16.04 -14.36
N GLU A 104 6.96 17.33 -14.39
CA GLU A 104 7.20 18.20 -13.25
C GLU A 104 6.41 17.71 -12.01
N ALA A 105 6.98 17.94 -10.83
CA ALA A 105 6.32 17.60 -9.58
C ALA A 105 4.95 18.29 -9.50
N PRO A 106 3.89 17.59 -9.07
CA PRO A 106 2.58 18.21 -8.95
C PRO A 106 2.64 19.30 -7.87
N GLN A 107 2.00 20.43 -8.15
CA GLN A 107 1.82 21.50 -7.17
C GLN A 107 0.63 21.14 -6.27
N ALA A 108 0.85 20.17 -5.38
CA ALA A 108 -0.15 19.77 -4.40
C ALA A 108 -0.31 20.87 -3.33
N GLU A 109 -1.55 21.16 -2.97
CA GLU A 109 -1.87 22.14 -1.94
C GLU A 109 -1.57 21.62 -0.55
N GLU A 110 -1.61 20.30 -0.37
CA GLU A 110 -1.46 19.63 0.91
C GLU A 110 -0.52 18.41 0.80
N HIS A 111 0.23 18.18 1.87
CA HIS A 111 1.04 16.98 2.08
C HIS A 111 0.63 16.35 3.41
N LEU A 112 0.42 15.05 3.41
CA LEU A 112 0.01 14.30 4.61
C LEU A 112 1.06 13.25 4.98
N PRO A 113 1.24 12.98 6.28
CA PRO A 113 2.13 11.94 6.74
C PRO A 113 1.59 10.55 6.38
N ILE A 114 2.49 9.64 6.01
CA ILE A 114 2.10 8.25 5.69
C ILE A 114 1.73 7.44 6.93
N HIS A 115 2.26 7.81 8.11
CA HIS A 115 1.88 7.23 9.38
C HIS A 115 0.72 8.01 9.99
N ARG A 116 -0.48 7.46 9.88
CA ARG A 116 -1.72 8.03 10.40
C ARG A 116 -2.46 7.00 11.24
N LYS A 117 -3.22 7.49 12.20
CA LYS A 117 -4.14 6.63 12.95
C LYS A 117 -5.35 6.27 12.07
N PRO A 118 -5.95 5.08 12.27
CA PRO A 118 -7.25 4.80 11.67
C PRO A 118 -8.30 5.82 12.11
N PRO A 119 -9.42 5.96 11.36
CA PRO A 119 -10.53 6.82 11.78
C PRO A 119 -11.02 6.46 13.18
N ALA A 120 -11.51 7.45 13.91
CA ALA A 120 -12.10 7.22 15.22
C ALA A 120 -13.38 6.37 15.08
N PHE A 121 -13.69 5.58 16.10
CA PHE A 121 -14.86 4.71 16.09
C PHE A 121 -16.17 5.47 15.77
N GLU A 122 -16.30 6.67 16.30
CA GLU A 122 -17.44 7.56 16.09
C GLU A 122 -17.57 8.08 14.65
N ASP A 123 -16.49 8.06 13.86
CA ASP A 123 -16.48 8.53 12.47
C ASP A 123 -16.78 7.40 11.48
N LEU A 124 -16.80 6.15 11.93
CA LEU A 124 -17.08 5.00 11.08
C LEU A 124 -18.55 5.00 10.62
N SER A 125 -18.78 4.48 9.42
CA SER A 125 -20.10 4.21 8.89
C SER A 125 -20.49 2.75 9.21
N ASP A 126 -21.70 2.57 9.76
CA ASP A 126 -22.27 1.24 10.02
C ASP A 126 -23.10 0.72 8.84
N GLU A 127 -23.18 1.47 7.75
CA GLU A 127 -23.98 1.09 6.58
C GLU A 127 -23.33 -0.07 5.83
N GLN A 128 -24.15 -1.12 5.61
CA GLN A 128 -23.77 -2.27 4.78
C GLN A 128 -24.33 -2.06 3.38
N GLU A 129 -23.54 -1.45 2.52
CA GLU A 129 -23.91 -1.16 1.14
C GLU A 129 -23.08 -2.02 0.18
N ILE A 130 -23.72 -2.60 -0.82
CA ILE A 130 -23.04 -3.32 -1.90
C ILE A 130 -22.44 -2.29 -2.85
N LEU A 131 -21.16 -2.46 -3.19
CA LEU A 131 -20.52 -1.74 -4.27
C LEU A 131 -20.88 -2.43 -5.59
N GLU A 132 -21.75 -1.81 -6.37
CA GLU A 132 -22.09 -2.31 -7.70
C GLU A 132 -20.90 -2.12 -8.64
N THR A 133 -20.24 -3.22 -8.99
CA THR A 133 -19.04 -3.21 -9.83
C THR A 133 -19.35 -3.18 -11.32
N GLY A 134 -20.57 -3.55 -11.72
CA GLY A 134 -20.96 -3.77 -13.11
C GLY A 134 -20.45 -5.08 -13.71
N ILE A 135 -19.73 -5.87 -12.94
CA ILE A 135 -19.22 -7.19 -13.33
C ILE A 135 -20.17 -8.25 -12.79
N LYS A 136 -21.01 -8.80 -13.63
CA LYS A 136 -22.15 -9.66 -13.25
C LYS A 136 -21.76 -10.79 -12.30
N VAL A 137 -20.68 -11.50 -12.59
CA VAL A 137 -20.24 -12.64 -11.77
C VAL A 137 -19.82 -12.19 -10.37
N VAL A 138 -19.25 -11.00 -10.24
CA VAL A 138 -18.89 -10.42 -8.95
C VAL A 138 -20.15 -10.01 -8.19
N ASP A 139 -20.98 -9.17 -8.82
CA ASP A 139 -22.15 -8.58 -8.17
C ASP A 139 -23.19 -9.62 -7.74
N LEU A 140 -23.29 -10.75 -8.46
CA LEU A 140 -24.24 -11.81 -8.19
C LEU A 140 -23.73 -12.90 -7.22
N LEU A 141 -22.44 -13.24 -7.27
CA LEU A 141 -21.91 -14.42 -6.60
C LEU A 141 -20.90 -14.12 -5.48
N CYS A 142 -20.21 -12.99 -5.56
CA CYS A 142 -19.26 -12.55 -4.53
C CYS A 142 -19.26 -11.02 -4.40
N PRO A 143 -20.44 -10.41 -4.09
CA PRO A 143 -20.58 -8.96 -4.10
C PRO A 143 -19.63 -8.27 -3.15
N TYR A 144 -19.11 -7.12 -3.57
CA TYR A 144 -18.18 -6.33 -2.79
C TYR A 144 -18.93 -5.39 -1.85
N GLN A 145 -18.46 -5.29 -0.62
CA GLN A 145 -18.94 -4.29 0.31
C GLN A 145 -18.25 -2.96 0.06
N LYS A 146 -19.01 -1.88 -0.01
CA LYS A 146 -18.47 -0.53 -0.03
C LYS A 146 -17.73 -0.25 1.28
N GLY A 147 -16.46 0.15 1.17
CA GLY A 147 -15.57 0.24 2.32
C GLY A 147 -15.00 -1.09 2.80
N GLY A 148 -15.28 -2.18 2.10
CA GLY A 148 -14.77 -3.52 2.40
C GLY A 148 -13.38 -3.78 1.84
N LYS A 149 -12.80 -4.89 2.30
CA LYS A 149 -11.49 -5.38 1.89
C LYS A 149 -11.67 -6.67 1.11
N ILE A 150 -11.29 -6.65 -0.16
CA ILE A 150 -11.45 -7.75 -1.09
C ILE A 150 -10.09 -8.35 -1.41
N GLY A 151 -9.93 -9.65 -1.19
CA GLY A 151 -8.78 -10.40 -1.65
C GLY A 151 -8.98 -10.89 -3.08
N LEU A 152 -8.04 -10.57 -3.96
CA LEU A 152 -8.02 -11.04 -5.34
C LEU A 152 -6.93 -12.10 -5.50
N PHE A 153 -7.36 -13.32 -5.78
CA PHE A 153 -6.49 -14.47 -5.95
C PHE A 153 -6.43 -14.87 -7.41
N GLY A 154 -5.27 -15.21 -7.89
CA GLY A 154 -5.10 -15.72 -9.24
C GLY A 154 -3.64 -15.71 -9.68
N GLY A 155 -3.26 -16.72 -10.42
CA GLY A 155 -1.93 -16.83 -11.01
C GLY A 155 -1.74 -15.86 -12.19
N ALA A 156 -0.63 -16.00 -12.87
CA ALA A 156 -0.34 -15.22 -14.06
C ALA A 156 -1.30 -15.59 -15.21
N GLY A 157 -1.75 -14.60 -15.97
CA GLY A 157 -2.52 -14.82 -17.19
C GLY A 157 -3.98 -15.25 -17.00
N VAL A 158 -4.56 -15.03 -15.84
CA VAL A 158 -5.99 -15.34 -15.56
C VAL A 158 -6.92 -14.13 -15.71
N GLY A 159 -6.39 -12.98 -16.18
CA GLY A 159 -7.20 -11.79 -16.43
C GLY A 159 -7.27 -10.81 -15.25
N LYS A 160 -6.37 -10.91 -14.27
CA LYS A 160 -6.32 -10.01 -13.11
C LYS A 160 -6.27 -8.53 -13.53
N THR A 161 -5.36 -8.17 -14.43
CA THR A 161 -5.18 -6.79 -14.89
C THR A 161 -6.43 -6.25 -15.59
N VAL A 162 -7.07 -7.06 -16.41
CA VAL A 162 -8.31 -6.67 -17.11
C VAL A 162 -9.45 -6.43 -16.12
N LEU A 163 -9.56 -7.27 -15.09
CA LEU A 163 -10.54 -7.10 -14.03
C LEU A 163 -10.31 -5.78 -13.27
N ILE A 164 -9.05 -5.49 -12.91
CA ILE A 164 -8.67 -4.25 -12.23
C ILE A 164 -9.04 -3.02 -13.07
N GLN A 165 -8.71 -3.03 -14.35
CA GLN A 165 -9.04 -1.92 -15.27
C GLN A 165 -10.55 -1.70 -15.38
N GLU A 166 -11.32 -2.77 -15.49
CA GLU A 166 -12.77 -2.69 -15.56
C GLU A 166 -13.38 -2.14 -14.27
N LEU A 167 -12.87 -2.55 -13.11
CA LEU A 167 -13.28 -1.99 -11.82
C LEU A 167 -12.98 -0.49 -11.75
N ILE A 168 -11.78 -0.07 -12.13
CA ILE A 168 -11.39 1.35 -12.15
C ILE A 168 -12.31 2.15 -13.06
N ARG A 169 -12.56 1.65 -14.28
CA ARG A 169 -13.42 2.30 -15.26
C ARG A 169 -14.83 2.48 -14.72
N ASN A 170 -15.42 1.43 -14.18
CA ASN A 170 -16.78 1.46 -13.68
C ASN A 170 -16.94 2.38 -12.48
N ILE A 171 -15.97 2.39 -11.56
CA ILE A 171 -15.96 3.35 -10.44
C ILE A 171 -15.85 4.79 -10.95
N ALA A 172 -15.00 5.05 -11.93
CA ALA A 172 -14.81 6.39 -12.47
C ALA A 172 -16.05 6.90 -13.25
N THR A 173 -16.70 6.03 -14.03
CA THR A 173 -17.80 6.41 -14.92
C THR A 173 -19.16 6.40 -14.23
N GLU A 174 -19.44 5.40 -13.39
CA GLU A 174 -20.76 5.19 -12.83
C GLU A 174 -20.89 5.79 -11.41
N HIS A 175 -19.83 5.77 -10.64
CA HIS A 175 -19.82 6.27 -9.26
C HIS A 175 -19.15 7.64 -9.11
N GLY A 176 -18.50 8.16 -10.16
CA GLY A 176 -17.77 9.44 -10.12
C GLY A 176 -16.61 9.44 -9.12
N GLY A 177 -16.15 8.27 -8.71
CA GLY A 177 -15.11 8.07 -7.72
C GLY A 177 -13.71 8.13 -8.30
N TYR A 178 -12.73 8.09 -7.40
CA TYR A 178 -11.32 8.04 -7.75
C TYR A 178 -10.72 6.68 -7.38
N SER A 179 -9.62 6.35 -8.04
CA SER A 179 -8.87 5.14 -7.75
C SER A 179 -7.43 5.47 -7.40
N VAL A 180 -6.86 4.69 -6.50
CA VAL A 180 -5.43 4.69 -6.20
C VAL A 180 -4.90 3.30 -6.43
N PHE A 181 -3.90 3.17 -7.31
CA PHE A 181 -3.23 1.90 -7.56
C PHE A 181 -1.87 1.91 -6.87
N THR A 182 -1.63 0.92 -6.02
CA THR A 182 -0.39 0.77 -5.28
C THR A 182 0.30 -0.52 -5.68
N GLY A 183 1.42 -0.39 -6.39
CA GLY A 183 2.28 -1.51 -6.76
C GLY A 183 3.34 -1.77 -5.69
N VAL A 184 3.24 -2.92 -5.02
CA VAL A 184 4.11 -3.30 -3.92
C VAL A 184 4.99 -4.49 -4.32
N GLY A 185 6.27 -4.24 -4.56
CA GLY A 185 7.25 -5.28 -4.85
C GLY A 185 7.02 -6.04 -6.16
N GLU A 186 6.28 -5.46 -7.10
CA GLU A 186 6.00 -6.05 -8.41
C GLU A 186 7.06 -5.63 -9.45
N ARG A 187 6.98 -6.22 -10.63
CA ARG A 187 7.92 -5.95 -11.72
C ARG A 187 7.66 -4.58 -12.33
N THR A 188 8.69 -3.81 -12.59
CA THR A 188 8.61 -2.49 -13.22
C THR A 188 7.90 -2.54 -14.57
N ARG A 189 8.12 -3.60 -15.36
CA ARG A 189 7.45 -3.81 -16.64
C ARG A 189 5.93 -3.88 -16.49
N GLU A 190 5.43 -4.66 -15.54
CA GLU A 190 4.00 -4.82 -15.30
C GLU A 190 3.34 -3.49 -14.90
N GLY A 191 4.03 -2.69 -14.10
CA GLY A 191 3.57 -1.34 -13.74
C GLY A 191 3.51 -0.40 -14.94
N ASN A 192 4.49 -0.47 -15.83
CA ASN A 192 4.53 0.34 -17.05
C ASN A 192 3.44 -0.10 -18.06
N ASP A 193 3.25 -1.39 -18.21
CA ASP A 193 2.20 -1.95 -19.10
C ASP A 193 0.83 -1.49 -18.59
N LEU A 194 0.55 -1.58 -17.28
CA LEU A 194 -0.69 -1.11 -16.66
C LEU A 194 -0.90 0.40 -16.89
N TYR A 195 0.12 1.22 -16.68
CA TYR A 195 0.03 2.66 -16.93
C TYR A 195 -0.32 2.97 -18.38
N THR A 196 0.31 2.28 -19.33
CA THR A 196 0.07 2.44 -20.77
C THR A 196 -1.37 2.09 -21.11
N GLU A 197 -1.84 0.93 -20.67
CA GLU A 197 -3.20 0.46 -20.91
C GLU A 197 -4.26 1.39 -20.30
N MET A 198 -4.01 1.89 -19.08
CA MET A 198 -4.91 2.85 -18.42
C MET A 198 -4.91 4.21 -19.13
N SER A 199 -3.78 4.60 -19.71
CA SER A 199 -3.67 5.84 -20.49
C SER A 199 -4.45 5.73 -21.80
N GLU A 200 -4.32 4.60 -22.50
CA GLU A 200 -5.04 4.31 -23.74
C GLU A 200 -6.55 4.20 -23.53
N SER A 201 -6.98 3.62 -22.43
CA SER A 201 -8.41 3.51 -22.06
C SER A 201 -9.01 4.80 -21.49
N GLY A 202 -8.17 5.80 -21.20
CA GLY A 202 -8.60 7.10 -20.67
C GLY A 202 -8.96 7.13 -19.19
N VAL A 203 -8.81 6.02 -18.47
CA VAL A 203 -9.14 5.96 -17.01
C VAL A 203 -8.04 6.53 -16.13
N ILE A 204 -6.86 6.73 -16.68
CA ILE A 204 -5.71 7.27 -15.91
C ILE A 204 -6.00 8.62 -15.24
N ASN A 205 -6.84 9.46 -15.84
CA ASN A 205 -7.18 10.78 -15.34
C ASN A 205 -7.95 10.76 -14.01
N LYS A 206 -8.48 9.61 -13.62
CA LYS A 206 -9.19 9.37 -12.36
C LYS A 206 -8.41 8.49 -11.39
N THR A 207 -7.14 8.23 -11.71
CA THR A 207 -6.31 7.28 -10.97
C THR A 207 -4.98 7.90 -10.57
N THR A 208 -4.60 7.72 -9.31
CA THR A 208 -3.25 7.99 -8.82
C THR A 208 -2.50 6.67 -8.71
N MET A 209 -1.26 6.61 -9.18
CA MET A 209 -0.43 5.41 -9.13
C MET A 209 0.78 5.63 -8.24
N VAL A 210 1.09 4.64 -7.41
CA VAL A 210 2.24 4.66 -6.51
C VAL A 210 2.97 3.33 -6.62
N PHE A 211 4.28 3.35 -6.86
CA PHE A 211 5.07 2.13 -7.01
C PHE A 211 6.27 2.08 -6.07
N GLY A 212 6.42 0.93 -5.40
CA GLY A 212 7.65 0.49 -4.75
C GLY A 212 8.01 -0.88 -5.34
N GLN A 213 8.85 -0.89 -6.37
CA GLN A 213 9.08 -2.06 -7.21
C GLN A 213 10.02 -3.09 -6.57
N MET A 214 10.12 -4.27 -7.19
CA MET A 214 10.88 -5.39 -6.62
C MET A 214 12.40 -5.13 -6.54
N ASN A 215 12.91 -4.18 -7.32
CA ASN A 215 14.33 -3.79 -7.30
C ASN A 215 14.65 -2.73 -6.24
N GLU A 216 13.65 -2.18 -5.58
CA GLU A 216 13.82 -1.20 -4.52
C GLU A 216 14.09 -1.87 -3.16
N PRO A 217 14.77 -1.18 -2.22
CA PRO A 217 15.07 -1.76 -0.91
C PRO A 217 13.80 -2.09 -0.11
N PRO A 218 13.91 -2.99 0.89
CA PRO A 218 12.76 -3.45 1.65
C PRO A 218 12.00 -2.33 2.40
N GLY A 219 12.68 -1.27 2.82
CA GLY A 219 12.03 -0.11 3.41
C GLY A 219 11.02 0.57 2.49
N SER A 220 11.41 0.77 1.22
CA SER A 220 10.52 1.31 0.18
C SER A 220 9.32 0.39 -0.06
N ARG A 221 9.55 -0.89 -0.29
CA ARG A 221 8.48 -1.88 -0.51
C ARG A 221 7.53 -2.02 0.67
N MET A 222 8.03 -1.85 1.89
CA MET A 222 7.23 -1.91 3.11
C MET A 222 6.34 -0.67 3.31
N ARG A 223 6.79 0.50 2.85
CA ARG A 223 6.12 1.79 3.09
C ARG A 223 5.26 2.30 1.94
N VAL A 224 5.49 1.82 0.73
CA VAL A 224 4.72 2.28 -0.45
C VAL A 224 3.22 2.05 -0.31
N GLY A 225 2.80 0.97 0.34
CA GLY A 225 1.40 0.70 0.67
C GLY A 225 0.77 1.80 1.51
N LEU A 226 1.52 2.32 2.48
CA LEU A 226 1.08 3.45 3.32
C LEU A 226 0.99 4.75 2.51
N THR A 227 1.89 4.95 1.57
CA THR A 227 1.86 6.13 0.68
C THR A 227 0.57 6.14 -0.15
N GLY A 228 0.26 5.05 -0.83
CA GLY A 228 -0.98 4.94 -1.60
C GLY A 228 -2.23 5.05 -0.75
N LEU A 229 -2.23 4.43 0.42
CA LEU A 229 -3.34 4.51 1.38
C LEU A 229 -3.56 5.94 1.86
N THR A 230 -2.50 6.71 2.13
CA THR A 230 -2.60 8.11 2.55
C THR A 230 -3.25 8.97 1.46
N MET A 231 -2.90 8.75 0.20
CA MET A 231 -3.52 9.44 -0.94
C MET A 231 -5.00 9.07 -1.07
N ALA A 232 -5.35 7.80 -0.85
CA ALA A 232 -6.74 7.34 -0.86
C ALA A 232 -7.55 7.92 0.30
N GLU A 233 -6.97 8.00 1.49
CA GLU A 233 -7.62 8.59 2.67
C GLU A 233 -7.99 10.06 2.47
N HIS A 234 -7.16 10.84 1.80
CA HIS A 234 -7.49 12.23 1.50
C HIS A 234 -8.77 12.33 0.66
N PHE A 235 -8.91 11.52 -0.38
CA PHE A 235 -10.12 11.51 -1.20
C PHE A 235 -11.35 11.05 -0.42
N ARG A 236 -11.24 10.02 0.42
CA ARG A 236 -12.32 9.60 1.32
C ARG A 236 -12.73 10.74 2.26
N ASP A 237 -11.76 11.37 2.90
CA ASP A 237 -12.00 12.42 3.90
C ASP A 237 -12.62 13.68 3.26
N THR A 238 -12.45 13.87 1.95
CA THR A 238 -13.10 14.92 1.15
C THR A 238 -14.45 14.51 0.53
N GLY A 239 -14.99 13.36 0.95
CA GLY A 239 -16.34 12.93 0.59
C GLY A 239 -16.43 12.11 -0.69
N LYS A 240 -15.32 11.47 -1.13
CA LYS A 240 -15.30 10.60 -2.31
C LYS A 240 -15.37 9.13 -1.94
N ASP A 241 -15.91 8.36 -2.86
CA ASP A 241 -15.77 6.91 -2.84
C ASP A 241 -14.49 6.54 -3.60
N VAL A 242 -13.59 5.86 -2.92
CA VAL A 242 -12.25 5.55 -3.44
C VAL A 242 -12.09 4.05 -3.59
N LEU A 243 -11.52 3.64 -4.70
CA LEU A 243 -11.07 2.28 -4.93
C LEU A 243 -9.55 2.21 -4.77
N LEU A 244 -9.09 1.45 -3.78
CA LEU A 244 -7.67 1.26 -3.50
C LEU A 244 -7.23 -0.12 -3.95
N PHE A 245 -6.30 -0.19 -4.90
CA PHE A 245 -5.63 -1.42 -5.29
C PHE A 245 -4.28 -1.55 -4.60
N ILE A 246 -4.01 -2.74 -4.06
CA ILE A 246 -2.71 -3.10 -3.53
C ILE A 246 -2.25 -4.38 -4.25
N ASP A 247 -1.25 -4.26 -5.09
CA ASP A 247 -0.68 -5.37 -5.84
C ASP A 247 0.83 -5.43 -5.58
N ASN A 248 1.30 -6.25 -4.71
CA ASN A 248 0.70 -7.38 -4.01
C ASN A 248 0.85 -7.21 -2.48
N ILE A 249 -0.19 -7.48 -1.72
CA ILE A 249 -0.14 -7.35 -0.24
C ILE A 249 0.85 -8.32 0.41
N PHE A 250 1.10 -9.49 -0.18
CA PHE A 250 2.12 -10.41 0.29
C PHE A 250 3.52 -9.78 0.28
N ARG A 251 3.82 -8.92 -0.70
CA ARG A 251 5.12 -8.26 -0.80
C ARG A 251 5.35 -7.24 0.32
N PHE A 252 4.28 -6.61 0.81
CA PHE A 252 4.32 -5.79 2.01
C PHE A 252 4.80 -6.61 3.22
N THR A 253 4.24 -7.78 3.43
CA THR A 253 4.62 -8.71 4.51
C THR A 253 6.06 -9.21 4.35
N GLN A 254 6.44 -9.58 3.13
CA GLN A 254 7.80 -10.04 2.81
C GLN A 254 8.85 -8.95 3.08
N ALA A 255 8.60 -7.72 2.66
CA ALA A 255 9.49 -6.59 2.94
C ALA A 255 9.61 -6.34 4.45
N GLY A 256 8.52 -6.46 5.19
CA GLY A 256 8.52 -6.39 6.66
C GLY A 256 9.38 -7.48 7.31
N SER A 257 9.39 -8.70 6.78
CA SER A 257 10.26 -9.78 7.29
C SER A 257 11.74 -9.50 7.01
N GLU A 258 12.08 -8.98 5.85
CA GLU A 258 13.45 -8.57 5.51
C GLU A 258 13.95 -7.45 6.44
N VAL A 259 13.13 -6.43 6.68
CA VAL A 259 13.45 -5.35 7.61
C VAL A 259 13.61 -5.87 9.04
N SER A 260 12.72 -6.74 9.50
CA SER A 260 12.78 -7.33 10.84
C SER A 260 14.07 -8.13 11.06
N ALA A 261 14.52 -8.89 10.07
CA ALA A 261 15.79 -9.60 10.12
C ALA A 261 16.98 -8.65 10.23
N LEU A 262 16.98 -7.57 9.43
CA LEU A 262 18.04 -6.54 9.47
C LEU A 262 18.05 -5.76 10.81
N LEU A 263 16.90 -5.61 11.44
CA LEU A 263 16.78 -5.00 12.77
C LEU A 263 17.21 -5.94 13.92
N GLY A 264 17.53 -7.20 13.61
CA GLY A 264 17.95 -8.19 14.59
C GLY A 264 16.83 -8.72 15.49
N ARG A 265 15.59 -8.65 15.06
CA ARG A 265 14.45 -9.22 15.80
C ARG A 265 14.44 -10.75 15.67
N VAL A 266 14.04 -11.41 16.74
CA VAL A 266 13.86 -12.87 16.73
C VAL A 266 12.69 -13.23 15.80
N PRO A 267 12.90 -14.06 14.78
CA PRO A 267 11.83 -14.43 13.86
C PRO A 267 10.75 -15.28 14.55
N SER A 268 9.53 -15.17 14.07
CA SER A 268 8.42 -16.03 14.44
C SER A 268 8.32 -17.25 13.50
N ALA A 269 7.17 -17.91 13.47
CA ALA A 269 6.95 -19.07 12.60
C ALA A 269 7.32 -18.80 11.13
N VAL A 270 7.94 -19.74 10.48
CA VAL A 270 8.35 -19.72 9.06
C VAL A 270 9.30 -18.55 8.72
N GLY A 271 9.94 -17.94 9.73
CA GLY A 271 10.88 -16.83 9.54
C GLY A 271 10.24 -15.45 9.39
N TYR A 272 8.93 -15.34 9.58
CA TYR A 272 8.25 -14.05 9.55
C TYR A 272 8.56 -13.19 10.78
N GLN A 273 8.32 -11.88 10.66
CA GLN A 273 8.47 -10.93 11.75
C GLN A 273 7.48 -11.22 12.89
N PRO A 274 7.89 -11.00 14.15
CA PRO A 274 6.98 -11.18 15.29
C PRO A 274 5.86 -10.12 15.31
N THR A 275 6.03 -9.03 14.57
CA THR A 275 5.10 -7.90 14.46
C THR A 275 4.14 -8.01 13.26
N LEU A 276 4.09 -9.17 12.59
CA LEU A 276 3.30 -9.38 11.37
C LEU A 276 1.83 -8.94 11.50
N GLN A 277 1.16 -9.40 12.55
CA GLN A 277 -0.26 -9.05 12.76
C GLN A 277 -0.46 -7.57 13.05
N THR A 278 0.44 -6.98 13.84
CA THR A 278 0.38 -5.54 14.18
C THR A 278 0.61 -4.67 12.95
N GLU A 279 1.59 -5.01 12.12
CA GLU A 279 1.88 -4.29 10.88
C GLU A 279 0.74 -4.39 9.88
N MET A 280 0.20 -5.58 9.67
CA MET A 280 -0.95 -5.81 8.80
C MET A 280 -2.19 -5.08 9.33
N GLY A 281 -2.48 -5.18 10.62
CA GLY A 281 -3.59 -4.50 11.27
C GLY A 281 -3.50 -2.99 11.15
N ALA A 282 -2.32 -2.41 11.36
CA ALA A 282 -2.11 -0.97 11.24
C ALA A 282 -2.41 -0.44 9.84
N LEU A 283 -2.16 -1.23 8.80
CA LEU A 283 -2.53 -0.87 7.43
C LEU A 283 -4.02 -1.11 7.17
N GLN A 284 -4.54 -2.28 7.51
CA GLN A 284 -5.89 -2.70 7.15
C GLN A 284 -6.99 -1.91 7.87
N GLU A 285 -6.78 -1.53 9.13
CA GLU A 285 -7.77 -0.76 9.91
C GLU A 285 -7.98 0.67 9.41
N ARG A 286 -7.06 1.21 8.62
CA ARG A 286 -7.22 2.50 7.95
C ARG A 286 -8.13 2.42 6.72
N ILE A 287 -8.29 1.22 6.16
CA ILE A 287 -9.11 0.95 4.97
C ILE A 287 -10.54 0.71 5.45
N THR A 288 -11.37 1.74 5.44
CA THR A 288 -12.74 1.66 5.94
C THR A 288 -13.62 2.79 5.37
N SER A 289 -14.93 2.62 5.49
CA SER A 289 -15.91 3.68 5.27
C SER A 289 -16.04 4.57 6.49
N THR A 290 -16.14 5.86 6.24
CA THR A 290 -16.49 6.87 7.23
C THR A 290 -17.83 7.51 6.87
N LYS A 291 -18.35 8.36 7.75
CA LYS A 291 -19.58 9.15 7.48
C LYS A 291 -19.42 10.12 6.31
N THR A 292 -18.19 10.42 5.88
CA THR A 292 -17.89 11.35 4.79
C THR A 292 -17.66 10.66 3.45
N GLY A 293 -17.00 9.52 3.44
CA GLY A 293 -16.63 8.80 2.22
C GLY A 293 -16.19 7.37 2.50
N SER A 294 -15.77 6.67 1.46
CA SER A 294 -15.36 5.26 1.58
C SER A 294 -14.03 4.96 0.89
N ILE A 295 -13.31 3.98 1.43
CA ILE A 295 -12.23 3.28 0.73
C ILE A 295 -12.62 1.81 0.62
N THR A 296 -12.80 1.33 -0.60
CA THR A 296 -12.92 -0.10 -0.88
C THR A 296 -11.59 -0.58 -1.42
N SER A 297 -11.01 -1.62 -0.84
CA SER A 297 -9.73 -2.13 -1.30
C SER A 297 -9.86 -3.46 -2.03
N VAL A 298 -9.12 -3.57 -3.13
CA VAL A 298 -8.88 -4.83 -3.84
C VAL A 298 -7.41 -5.15 -3.71
N GLN A 299 -7.10 -6.20 -2.97
CA GLN A 299 -5.75 -6.58 -2.62
C GLN A 299 -5.40 -7.88 -3.31
N ALA A 300 -4.42 -7.84 -4.22
CA ALA A 300 -3.89 -9.06 -4.80
C ALA A 300 -3.10 -9.81 -3.72
N VAL A 301 -3.41 -11.09 -3.56
CA VAL A 301 -2.80 -11.95 -2.56
C VAL A 301 -2.05 -13.08 -3.26
N TYR A 302 -0.73 -13.11 -3.07
CA TYR A 302 0.08 -14.26 -3.44
C TYR A 302 0.12 -15.25 -2.28
N VAL A 303 -0.09 -16.52 -2.59
CA VAL A 303 -0.05 -17.61 -1.62
C VAL A 303 1.20 -18.46 -1.89
N PRO A 304 2.23 -18.40 -1.03
CA PRO A 304 3.45 -19.19 -1.21
C PRO A 304 3.14 -20.68 -1.26
N ALA A 305 3.62 -21.37 -2.29
CA ALA A 305 3.45 -22.81 -2.48
C ALA A 305 1.98 -23.29 -2.40
N ASP A 306 1.02 -22.42 -2.70
CA ASP A 306 -0.42 -22.68 -2.56
C ASP A 306 -0.85 -23.08 -1.13
N ASP A 307 -0.03 -22.74 -0.14
CA ASP A 307 -0.29 -23.04 1.28
C ASP A 307 -1.04 -21.88 1.97
N LEU A 308 -2.33 -22.05 2.11
CA LEU A 308 -3.20 -21.07 2.80
C LEU A 308 -2.93 -20.98 4.30
N THR A 309 -2.17 -21.93 4.87
CA THR A 309 -1.79 -21.90 6.29
C THR A 309 -0.49 -21.12 6.55
N ASP A 310 0.21 -20.68 5.49
CA ASP A 310 1.33 -19.77 5.63
C ASP A 310 0.91 -18.51 6.39
N PRO A 311 1.72 -18.04 7.36
CA PRO A 311 1.34 -16.91 8.21
C PRO A 311 0.97 -15.61 7.48
N ALA A 312 1.55 -15.33 6.32
CA ALA A 312 1.26 -14.12 5.56
C ALA A 312 -0.15 -14.11 4.96
N PRO A 313 -0.56 -15.09 4.10
CA PRO A 313 -1.92 -15.15 3.63
C PRO A 313 -2.92 -15.38 4.78
N ALA A 314 -2.61 -16.23 5.77
CA ALA A 314 -3.49 -16.48 6.90
C ALA A 314 -3.82 -15.19 7.67
N THR A 315 -2.84 -14.33 7.93
CA THR A 315 -3.05 -13.03 8.58
C THR A 315 -3.87 -12.09 7.70
N THR A 316 -3.61 -12.06 6.40
CA THR A 316 -4.37 -11.24 5.44
C THR A 316 -5.83 -11.66 5.40
N PHE A 317 -6.15 -12.95 5.36
CA PHE A 317 -7.51 -13.47 5.33
C PHE A 317 -8.38 -12.98 6.50
N THR A 318 -7.80 -12.79 7.67
CA THR A 318 -8.56 -12.31 8.85
C THR A 318 -9.17 -10.93 8.65
N HIS A 319 -8.65 -10.14 7.73
CA HIS A 319 -9.11 -8.78 7.41
C HIS A 319 -10.07 -8.71 6.22
N LEU A 320 -10.18 -9.76 5.42
CA LEU A 320 -10.95 -9.73 4.18
C LEU A 320 -12.45 -9.91 4.41
N ASP A 321 -13.26 -9.12 3.70
CA ASP A 321 -14.72 -9.19 3.69
C ASP A 321 -15.24 -10.02 2.52
N ALA A 322 -14.48 -10.10 1.43
CA ALA A 322 -14.76 -10.92 0.27
C ALA A 322 -13.48 -11.45 -0.36
N THR A 323 -13.59 -12.56 -1.07
CA THR A 323 -12.51 -13.14 -1.88
C THR A 323 -13.01 -13.39 -3.29
N THR A 324 -12.22 -12.99 -4.27
CA THR A 324 -12.45 -13.28 -5.68
C THR A 324 -11.30 -14.16 -6.17
N VAL A 325 -11.61 -15.37 -6.57
CA VAL A 325 -10.62 -16.32 -7.09
C VAL A 325 -10.73 -16.41 -8.60
N LEU A 326 -9.64 -16.08 -9.30
CA LEU A 326 -9.52 -16.24 -10.74
C LEU A 326 -8.85 -17.58 -11.04
N SER A 327 -9.53 -18.42 -11.78
CA SER A 327 -9.12 -19.81 -12.03
C SER A 327 -8.61 -20.03 -13.44
N ARG A 328 -7.45 -20.68 -13.55
CA ARG A 328 -6.89 -21.07 -14.85
C ARG A 328 -7.77 -22.08 -15.58
N SER A 329 -8.39 -23.01 -14.88
CA SER A 329 -9.29 -24.00 -15.47
C SER A 329 -10.51 -23.34 -16.14
N ILE A 330 -10.98 -22.21 -15.61
CA ILE A 330 -12.06 -21.43 -16.23
C ILE A 330 -11.56 -20.66 -17.45
N VAL A 331 -10.32 -20.13 -17.41
CA VAL A 331 -9.66 -19.52 -18.58
C VAL A 331 -9.53 -20.52 -19.72
N GLU A 332 -9.16 -21.75 -19.43
CA GLU A 332 -9.03 -22.83 -20.43
C GLU A 332 -10.36 -23.19 -21.12
N LEU A 333 -11.48 -22.93 -20.45
CA LEU A 333 -12.81 -23.04 -21.02
C LEU A 333 -13.23 -21.81 -21.86
N GLY A 334 -12.38 -20.78 -21.93
CA GLY A 334 -12.68 -19.53 -22.64
C GLY A 334 -13.70 -18.64 -21.94
N ILE A 335 -13.93 -18.83 -20.64
CA ILE A 335 -14.89 -18.05 -19.85
C ILE A 335 -14.18 -16.89 -19.16
N TYR A 336 -14.69 -15.67 -19.39
CA TYR A 336 -14.16 -14.43 -18.81
C TYR A 336 -15.28 -13.53 -18.27
N PRO A 337 -15.07 -12.81 -17.14
CA PRO A 337 -13.92 -12.97 -16.23
C PRO A 337 -13.87 -14.38 -15.64
N ALA A 338 -12.66 -14.90 -15.44
CA ALA A 338 -12.44 -16.28 -15.02
C ALA A 338 -12.63 -16.47 -13.51
N VAL A 339 -13.68 -15.89 -12.95
CA VAL A 339 -14.02 -15.99 -11.52
C VAL A 339 -14.57 -17.39 -11.23
N ASP A 340 -13.93 -18.06 -10.27
CA ASP A 340 -14.44 -19.32 -9.75
C ASP A 340 -15.55 -19.05 -8.72
N PRO A 341 -16.79 -19.39 -9.02
CA PRO A 341 -17.92 -19.07 -8.13
C PRO A 341 -17.98 -19.95 -6.87
N LEU A 342 -17.29 -21.09 -6.87
CA LEU A 342 -17.28 -22.01 -5.73
C LEU A 342 -16.16 -21.66 -4.73
N GLU A 343 -15.05 -21.15 -5.23
CA GLU A 343 -13.91 -20.75 -4.41
C GLU A 343 -14.00 -19.28 -3.94
N SER A 344 -14.83 -18.47 -4.61
CA SER A 344 -15.04 -17.06 -4.26
C SER A 344 -16.10 -16.93 -3.18
N THR A 345 -15.91 -16.00 -2.25
CA THR A 345 -16.82 -15.80 -1.11
C THR A 345 -17.05 -14.32 -0.85
N SER A 346 -18.18 -13.99 -0.23
CA SER A 346 -18.47 -12.63 0.25
C SER A 346 -19.39 -12.66 1.48
N ARG A 347 -19.08 -11.81 2.46
CA ARG A 347 -19.95 -11.57 3.61
C ARG A 347 -21.26 -10.87 3.20
N MET A 348 -21.27 -10.18 2.08
CA MET A 348 -22.46 -9.50 1.56
C MET A 348 -23.46 -10.48 0.92
N LEU A 349 -23.06 -11.72 0.63
CA LEU A 349 -23.97 -12.77 0.16
C LEU A 349 -24.73 -13.39 1.34
N ASP A 350 -25.58 -12.58 1.95
CA ASP A 350 -26.42 -12.91 3.11
C ASP A 350 -27.89 -12.60 2.79
N PRO A 351 -28.84 -13.47 3.17
CA PRO A 351 -30.27 -13.25 2.89
C PRO A 351 -30.83 -11.91 3.36
N HIS A 352 -30.28 -11.34 4.44
CA HIS A 352 -30.70 -10.02 4.94
C HIS A 352 -30.25 -8.86 4.05
N ILE A 353 -29.25 -9.08 3.20
CA ILE A 353 -28.68 -8.07 2.29
C ILE A 353 -29.19 -8.25 0.88
N VAL A 354 -29.05 -9.47 0.32
CA VAL A 354 -29.41 -9.77 -1.08
C VAL A 354 -30.82 -10.31 -1.25
N GLY A 355 -31.50 -10.65 -0.15
CA GLY A 355 -32.83 -11.27 -0.15
C GLY A 355 -32.78 -12.80 -0.15
N GLU A 356 -33.85 -13.43 0.38
CA GLU A 356 -33.93 -14.87 0.51
C GLU A 356 -34.00 -15.59 -0.86
N GLU A 357 -34.63 -14.97 -1.86
CA GLU A 357 -34.77 -15.54 -3.20
C GLU A 357 -33.44 -15.65 -3.92
N HIS A 358 -32.54 -14.68 -3.76
CA HIS A 358 -31.22 -14.69 -4.36
C HIS A 358 -30.31 -15.71 -3.69
#